data_12cc1573965a79d00505b053b4e953b7
#
_entry.id   12cc1573965a79d00505b053b4e953b7
#
_cell.length_a   1.000
_cell.length_b   1.000
_cell.length_c   1.000
_cell.angle_alpha   90.00
_cell.angle_beta   90.00
_cell.angle_gamma   90.00
#
_symmetry.space_group_name_H-M   'P 1'
#
loop_
_entity.id
_entity.type
_entity.pdbx_description
1 polymer ?
#
loop_
_entity_poly.entity_id
_entity_poly.type
_entity_poly.pdbx_seq_one_letter_code
_entity_poly.pdbx_strand_id
1 'polypeptide(L)'
;MIRRRMIGIGLLLVCGMFLLIGRLIQLQLVETESYSKHHINLIEASINQRTQSYVLDEGRGTILDRNGIPMSESIPSLVLFPFLKEREWPLEEVAQIINVTPESLERSFEGQLQPFTFDKTLTIDQMKEINEQSIPGVYAVHKPVNKNPLATHVIGTVRPNPELIQSKYPEKWAEGSIDEETKLGISGLQLAFDPFLLSEGDTTLLYHADRQGNPLLGLDVKYFSSTDSFYPLQVKTTLDTKIQKNLEEAIDDSGITNGGAVLIDIDSNNLIGMVSRPLFGSEDPLGKGAMNQMVKGYFPGSVFKTIILAAAYENDVKDTRLFDCDQNLYRDGIGNRKLGMLSLKDSFAQSCNATFTQLAEELIKTDPDVIEKTAEKLGVGTTVGWEDKLYHYENFKQFPDESSPIFFKDEKDKRIRKAIDQTAIGQLNVKLSPLAIGNMMATIGRGGEAKGVKVVSDILYRNGTTFLSFKEISHDENLSKNVIKSLQKSLREVVVSGTGNAYLNDLPIQVAGKSGTAELGEDVSYDHQWFAGYFPYDSPQYALVVVDFERKEKQYRAYEAFATIVKDLYQNER
;
A
#
# COMPACT_ATOMS: atom_id res chain seq x y z
N MET A 1 -6.38 52.95 74.73
CA MET A 1 -5.61 51.77 74.17
C MET A 1 -6.21 51.19 72.89
N ILE A 2 -7.51 50.95 72.81
CA ILE A 2 -8.25 50.36 71.66
C ILE A 2 -8.08 51.18 70.37
N ARG A 3 -8.23 52.52 70.45
CA ARG A 3 -8.12 53.41 69.25
C ARG A 3 -6.72 53.34 68.56
N ARG A 4 -5.64 53.23 69.35
CA ARG A 4 -4.27 53.09 68.82
C ARG A 4 -4.07 51.72 68.17
N ARG A 5 -4.69 50.66 68.71
CA ARG A 5 -4.65 49.30 68.06
C ARG A 5 -5.45 49.27 66.79
N MET A 6 -6.63 49.90 66.73
CA MET A 6 -7.43 50.01 65.50
C MET A 6 -6.69 50.77 64.39
N ILE A 7 -6.02 51.87 64.73
CA ILE A 7 -5.23 52.67 63.79
C ILE A 7 -4.02 51.80 63.29
N GLY A 8 -3.37 51.05 64.18
CA GLY A 8 -2.28 50.13 63.77
C GLY A 8 -2.72 49.05 62.85
N ILE A 9 -3.87 48.39 63.08
CA ILE A 9 -4.44 47.38 62.21
C ILE A 9 -4.86 47.97 60.84
N GLY A 10 -5.48 49.18 60.87
CA GLY A 10 -5.83 49.90 59.66
C GLY A 10 -4.62 50.23 58.79
N LEU A 11 -3.52 50.66 59.41
CA LEU A 11 -2.29 50.99 58.72
C LEU A 11 -1.64 49.74 58.12
N LEU A 12 -1.69 48.62 58.85
CA LEU A 12 -1.17 47.29 58.35
C LEU A 12 -1.97 46.78 57.18
N LEU A 13 -3.29 46.94 57.17
CA LEU A 13 -4.16 46.57 56.03
C LEU A 13 -3.88 47.45 54.81
N VAL A 14 -3.70 48.74 54.97
CA VAL A 14 -3.36 49.68 53.89
C VAL A 14 -1.99 49.39 53.33
N CYS A 15 -0.98 49.12 54.16
CA CYS A 15 0.34 48.71 53.70
C CYS A 15 0.28 47.34 52.93
N GLY A 16 -0.49 46.37 53.42
CA GLY A 16 -0.73 45.11 52.75
C GLY A 16 -1.38 45.27 51.36
N MET A 17 -2.34 46.19 51.27
CA MET A 17 -3.00 46.49 49.99
C MET A 17 -2.06 47.19 49.01
N PHE A 18 -1.18 48.10 49.45
CA PHE A 18 -0.15 48.66 48.55
C PHE A 18 0.87 47.66 48.11
N LEU A 19 1.26 46.70 48.93
CA LEU A 19 2.14 45.57 48.55
C LEU A 19 1.48 44.67 47.46
N LEU A 20 0.20 44.36 47.61
CA LEU A 20 -0.57 43.59 46.63
C LEU A 20 -0.71 44.33 45.30
N ILE A 21 -1.01 45.66 45.37
CA ILE A 21 -1.08 46.50 44.16
C ILE A 21 0.28 46.56 43.47
N GLY A 22 1.36 46.77 44.21
CA GLY A 22 2.72 46.77 43.67
C GLY A 22 3.08 45.44 43.00
N ARG A 23 2.68 44.31 43.60
CA ARG A 23 2.87 42.98 43.01
C ARG A 23 2.03 42.76 41.75
N LEU A 24 0.79 43.25 41.75
CA LEU A 24 -0.06 43.21 40.55
C LEU A 24 0.51 44.04 39.41
N ILE A 25 1.01 45.23 39.68
CA ILE A 25 1.68 46.11 38.71
C ILE A 25 2.91 45.38 38.11
N GLN A 26 3.73 44.77 38.99
CA GLN A 26 4.89 44.00 38.54
C GLN A 26 4.49 42.87 37.60
N LEU A 27 3.49 42.05 37.94
CA LEU A 27 3.03 40.93 37.15
C LEU A 27 2.35 41.30 35.84
N GLN A 28 1.56 42.41 35.86
CA GLN A 28 0.70 42.77 34.73
C GLN A 28 1.29 43.81 33.79
N LEU A 29 2.30 44.58 34.22
CA LEU A 29 2.86 45.68 33.43
C LEU A 29 4.37 45.61 33.25
N VAL A 30 5.13 44.94 34.15
CA VAL A 30 6.59 44.95 34.10
C VAL A 30 7.16 43.62 33.68
N GLU A 31 6.66 42.49 34.19
CA GLU A 31 7.19 41.15 33.95
C GLU A 31 6.24 40.29 33.11
N THR A 32 5.43 40.90 32.25
CA THR A 32 4.45 40.20 31.44
C THR A 32 5.05 39.24 30.39
N GLU A 33 6.19 39.65 29.77
CA GLU A 33 6.85 38.91 28.72
C GLU A 33 8.02 38.05 29.19
N SER A 34 8.50 38.26 30.43
CA SER A 34 9.64 37.51 31.00
C SER A 34 9.47 37.31 32.50
N TYR A 35 8.53 36.48 32.89
CA TYR A 35 8.23 36.18 34.29
C TYR A 35 9.15 35.08 34.82
N SER A 36 9.71 35.34 36.04
CA SER A 36 10.54 34.42 36.81
C SER A 36 11.90 34.07 36.16
N LYS A 37 12.66 33.18 36.82
CA LYS A 37 13.96 32.66 36.32
C LYS A 37 13.84 31.87 35.03
N HIS A 38 12.64 31.51 34.61
CA HIS A 38 12.36 30.71 33.43
C HIS A 38 11.95 31.54 32.22
N HIS A 39 11.95 32.89 32.35
CA HIS A 39 11.59 33.81 31.25
C HIS A 39 10.24 33.48 30.58
N ILE A 40 9.23 33.12 31.38
CA ILE A 40 7.91 32.75 30.88
C ILE A 40 7.16 33.98 30.43
N ASN A 41 6.70 34.03 29.20
CA ASN A 41 5.77 35.04 28.71
C ASN A 41 4.36 34.71 29.24
N LEU A 42 3.90 35.50 30.25
CA LEU A 42 2.61 35.27 30.89
C LEU A 42 1.42 35.54 29.96
N ILE A 43 1.57 36.45 29.02
CA ILE A 43 0.53 36.74 28.02
C ILE A 43 0.37 35.56 27.09
N GLU A 44 1.49 35.09 26.56
CA GLU A 44 1.53 33.92 25.68
C GLU A 44 1.05 32.65 26.39
N ALA A 45 1.51 32.39 27.60
CA ALA A 45 1.04 31.28 28.43
C ALA A 45 -0.47 31.35 28.71
N SER A 46 -1.02 32.54 28.95
CA SER A 46 -2.47 32.76 29.16
C SER A 46 -3.27 32.55 27.88
N ILE A 47 -2.73 32.97 26.71
CA ILE A 47 -3.35 32.74 25.42
C ILE A 47 -3.33 31.24 25.11
N ASN A 48 -2.18 30.60 25.26
CA ASN A 48 -2.01 29.17 25.00
C ASN A 48 -2.91 28.30 25.89
N GLN A 49 -3.07 28.67 27.15
CA GLN A 49 -3.97 27.99 28.08
C GLN A 49 -5.46 28.09 27.69
N ARG A 50 -5.85 29.14 26.97
CA ARG A 50 -7.22 29.38 26.52
C ARG A 50 -7.47 29.01 25.07
N THR A 51 -6.41 28.87 24.29
CA THR A 51 -6.51 28.50 22.88
C THR A 51 -6.67 26.98 22.78
N GLN A 52 -7.75 26.56 22.15
CA GLN A 52 -7.97 25.18 21.75
C GLN A 52 -7.86 25.09 20.25
N SER A 53 -7.32 23.97 19.78
CA SER A 53 -7.20 23.67 18.37
C SER A 53 -8.04 22.45 18.02
N TYR A 54 -8.67 22.49 16.87
CA TYR A 54 -9.31 21.34 16.26
C TYR A 54 -8.66 21.09 14.92
N VAL A 55 -7.96 19.96 14.80
CA VAL A 55 -7.24 19.59 13.58
C VAL A 55 -8.25 19.17 12.52
N LEU A 56 -8.25 19.89 11.40
CA LEU A 56 -9.06 19.58 10.21
C LEU A 56 -8.33 18.64 9.27
N ASP A 57 -7.04 18.89 9.08
CA ASP A 57 -6.13 18.11 8.23
C ASP A 57 -4.76 18.10 8.90
N GLU A 58 -4.23 16.91 9.07
CA GLU A 58 -2.90 16.67 9.68
C GLU A 58 -1.75 17.12 8.77
N GLY A 59 -2.06 17.67 7.59
CA GLY A 59 -1.06 18.19 6.65
C GLY A 59 -0.16 17.12 6.04
N ARG A 60 -0.50 15.84 6.17
CA ARG A 60 0.26 14.75 5.57
C ARG A 60 0.06 14.74 4.05
N GLY A 61 1.14 14.46 3.30
CA GLY A 61 1.12 14.37 1.86
C GLY A 61 0.17 13.29 1.33
N THR A 62 -0.31 13.49 0.12
CA THR A 62 -1.34 12.66 -0.52
C THR A 62 -0.72 11.67 -1.50
N ILE A 63 -1.25 10.45 -1.53
CA ILE A 63 -0.91 9.45 -2.56
C ILE A 63 -1.97 9.53 -3.66
N LEU A 64 -1.53 9.72 -4.90
CA LEU A 64 -2.35 9.87 -6.08
C LEU A 64 -2.25 8.63 -6.97
N ASP A 65 -3.29 8.33 -7.72
CA ASP A 65 -3.24 7.36 -8.81
C ASP A 65 -2.46 7.91 -10.03
N ARG A 66 -2.33 7.11 -11.10
CA ARG A 66 -1.64 7.50 -12.33
C ARG A 66 -2.25 8.72 -13.04
N ASN A 67 -3.53 8.99 -12.79
CA ASN A 67 -4.30 10.09 -13.38
C ASN A 67 -4.30 11.35 -12.48
N GLY A 68 -3.63 11.28 -11.31
CA GLY A 68 -3.61 12.37 -10.33
C GLY A 68 -4.83 12.39 -9.41
N ILE A 69 -5.60 11.31 -9.34
CA ILE A 69 -6.76 11.18 -8.45
C ILE A 69 -6.25 10.71 -7.08
N PRO A 70 -6.61 11.38 -5.96
CA PRO A 70 -6.26 10.92 -4.63
C PRO A 70 -6.77 9.50 -4.36
N MET A 71 -5.89 8.63 -3.87
CA MET A 71 -6.23 7.25 -3.52
C MET A 71 -6.91 7.11 -2.16
N SER A 72 -6.85 8.16 -1.32
CA SER A 72 -7.66 8.30 -0.13
C SER A 72 -8.92 9.08 -0.47
N GLU A 73 -10.08 8.55 -0.14
CA GLU A 73 -11.33 9.30 -0.26
C GLU A 73 -11.33 10.45 0.75
N SER A 74 -11.58 11.66 0.28
CA SER A 74 -11.87 12.83 1.10
C SER A 74 -13.32 13.20 0.88
N ILE A 75 -14.12 13.13 1.95
CA ILE A 75 -15.54 13.46 1.89
C ILE A 75 -15.81 14.81 2.54
N PRO A 76 -16.69 15.63 1.93
CA PRO A 76 -17.19 16.83 2.58
C PRO A 76 -17.97 16.42 3.84
N SER A 77 -17.56 16.96 4.98
CA SER A 77 -18.07 16.63 6.30
C SER A 77 -18.43 17.90 7.05
N LEU A 78 -19.46 17.84 7.89
CA LEU A 78 -19.86 18.95 8.75
C LEU A 78 -19.18 18.85 10.12
N VAL A 79 -18.44 19.87 10.50
CA VAL A 79 -17.86 20.02 11.84
C VAL A 79 -18.69 21.01 12.64
N LEU A 80 -19.12 20.57 13.82
CA LEU A 80 -19.97 21.34 14.74
C LEU A 80 -19.26 21.56 16.06
N PHE A 81 -19.43 22.75 16.63
CA PHE A 81 -18.88 23.11 17.93
C PHE A 81 -19.94 22.97 19.04
N PRO A 82 -19.64 22.34 20.18
CA PRO A 82 -20.61 22.05 21.24
C PRO A 82 -21.34 23.25 21.78
N PHE A 83 -20.74 24.43 21.75
CA PHE A 83 -21.36 25.67 22.25
C PHE A 83 -22.62 26.07 21.46
N LEU A 84 -22.83 25.56 20.26
CA LEU A 84 -24.06 25.79 19.48
C LEU A 84 -25.31 25.30 20.22
N LYS A 85 -25.17 24.31 21.11
CA LYS A 85 -26.28 23.80 21.93
C LYS A 85 -26.89 24.86 22.83
N GLU A 86 -26.08 25.82 23.28
CA GLU A 86 -26.50 26.86 24.24
C GLU A 86 -26.79 28.21 23.56
N ARG A 87 -26.78 28.27 22.24
CA ARG A 87 -26.97 29.51 21.47
C ARG A 87 -28.10 29.38 20.45
N GLU A 88 -28.71 30.52 20.15
CA GLU A 88 -29.54 30.63 18.95
C GLU A 88 -28.67 30.70 17.71
N TRP A 89 -28.87 29.80 16.80
CA TRP A 89 -28.23 29.71 15.49
C TRP A 89 -29.22 29.13 14.50
N PRO A 90 -29.04 29.32 13.16
CA PRO A 90 -30.00 28.91 12.16
C PRO A 90 -30.00 27.37 11.95
N LEU A 91 -30.33 26.63 13.02
CA LEU A 91 -30.35 25.16 13.05
C LEU A 91 -31.27 24.56 11.98
N GLU A 92 -32.46 25.13 11.78
CA GLU A 92 -33.45 24.66 10.79
C GLU A 92 -32.94 24.82 9.36
N GLU A 93 -32.26 25.95 9.05
CA GLU A 93 -31.67 26.21 7.74
C GLU A 93 -30.52 25.24 7.45
N VAL A 94 -29.62 25.04 8.41
CA VAL A 94 -28.51 24.10 8.29
C VAL A 94 -29.04 22.68 8.12
N ALA A 95 -30.04 22.27 8.92
CA ALA A 95 -30.69 20.97 8.82
C ALA A 95 -31.32 20.76 7.42
N GLN A 96 -31.95 21.81 6.87
CA GLN A 96 -32.52 21.80 5.53
C GLN A 96 -31.44 21.65 4.44
N ILE A 97 -30.35 22.41 4.51
CA ILE A 97 -29.24 22.34 3.54
C ILE A 97 -28.66 20.92 3.50
N ILE A 98 -28.42 20.33 4.68
CA ILE A 98 -27.81 19.00 4.74
C ILE A 98 -28.84 17.84 4.62
N ASN A 99 -30.13 18.14 4.43
CA ASN A 99 -31.22 17.17 4.31
C ASN A 99 -31.31 16.21 5.53
N VAL A 100 -31.39 16.77 6.73
CA VAL A 100 -31.68 16.04 7.99
C VAL A 100 -32.80 16.73 8.75
N THR A 101 -33.35 16.05 9.77
CA THR A 101 -34.32 16.69 10.65
C THR A 101 -33.61 17.55 11.69
N PRO A 102 -34.18 18.72 12.08
CA PRO A 102 -33.60 19.56 13.14
C PRO A 102 -33.33 18.79 14.43
N GLU A 103 -34.21 17.88 14.82
CA GLU A 103 -34.06 17.07 16.04
C GLU A 103 -32.87 16.08 15.95
N SER A 104 -32.53 15.60 14.74
CA SER A 104 -31.36 14.75 14.53
C SER A 104 -30.07 15.54 14.73
N LEU A 105 -30.05 16.77 14.20
CA LEU A 105 -28.92 17.67 14.33
C LEU A 105 -28.76 18.11 15.79
N GLU A 106 -29.85 18.44 16.50
CA GLU A 106 -29.82 18.80 17.89
C GLU A 106 -29.34 17.65 18.80
N ARG A 107 -29.81 16.43 18.57
CA ARG A 107 -29.36 15.25 19.33
C ARG A 107 -27.89 14.93 19.16
N SER A 108 -27.28 15.32 18.04
CA SER A 108 -25.84 15.07 17.81
C SER A 108 -24.92 15.76 18.81
N PHE A 109 -25.41 16.80 19.49
CA PHE A 109 -24.67 17.52 20.53
C PHE A 109 -24.66 16.81 21.90
N GLU A 110 -25.45 15.74 22.07
CA GLU A 110 -25.51 15.02 23.35
C GLU A 110 -24.17 14.35 23.67
N GLY A 111 -23.61 14.69 24.85
CA GLY A 111 -22.34 14.12 25.29
C GLY A 111 -21.08 14.72 24.63
N GLN A 112 -21.22 15.64 23.69
CA GLN A 112 -20.09 16.28 23.03
C GLN A 112 -19.52 17.41 23.87
N LEU A 113 -18.22 17.36 24.19
CA LEU A 113 -17.48 18.38 24.91
C LEU A 113 -16.45 19.13 24.05
N GLN A 114 -16.15 18.58 22.88
CA GLN A 114 -15.20 19.13 21.91
C GLN A 114 -15.86 19.23 20.52
N PRO A 115 -15.32 20.02 19.59
CA PRO A 115 -15.78 20.02 18.21
C PRO A 115 -15.84 18.61 17.66
N PHE A 116 -16.90 18.29 16.94
CA PHE A 116 -17.14 16.95 16.43
C PHE A 116 -17.62 16.98 14.98
N THR A 117 -17.45 15.86 14.29
CA THR A 117 -17.96 15.68 12.93
C THR A 117 -19.35 15.06 13.00
N PHE A 118 -20.33 15.70 12.35
CA PHE A 118 -21.66 15.12 12.18
C PHE A 118 -21.61 13.94 11.21
N ASP A 119 -22.24 12.83 11.57
CA ASP A 119 -22.19 11.57 10.81
C ASP A 119 -23.09 11.62 9.56
N LYS A 120 -22.74 12.51 8.65
CA LYS A 120 -23.35 12.61 7.32
C LYS A 120 -22.36 13.18 6.31
N THR A 121 -22.23 12.50 5.18
CA THR A 121 -21.48 13.01 4.03
C THR A 121 -22.30 14.11 3.35
N LEU A 122 -21.65 15.25 3.10
CA LEU A 122 -22.23 16.36 2.36
C LEU A 122 -21.96 16.20 0.85
N THR A 123 -22.74 16.92 0.04
CA THR A 123 -22.36 17.21 -1.34
C THR A 123 -21.45 18.45 -1.39
N ILE A 124 -20.74 18.63 -2.51
CA ILE A 124 -19.87 19.82 -2.71
C ILE A 124 -20.71 21.11 -2.65
N ASP A 125 -21.94 21.07 -3.22
CA ASP A 125 -22.85 22.22 -3.20
C ASP A 125 -23.31 22.55 -1.78
N GLN A 126 -23.68 21.53 -0.98
CA GLN A 126 -24.04 21.71 0.44
C GLN A 126 -22.87 22.27 1.26
N MET A 127 -21.67 21.77 1.01
CA MET A 127 -20.46 22.29 1.66
C MET A 127 -20.24 23.78 1.36
N LYS A 128 -20.42 24.17 0.09
CA LYS A 128 -20.27 25.55 -0.33
C LYS A 128 -21.35 26.44 0.30
N GLU A 129 -22.59 26.03 0.28
CA GLU A 129 -23.74 26.75 0.84
C GLU A 129 -23.61 26.96 2.37
N ILE A 130 -23.16 25.93 3.10
CA ILE A 130 -22.87 26.02 4.54
C ILE A 130 -21.78 27.06 4.84
N ASN A 131 -20.67 27.01 4.11
CA ASN A 131 -19.55 27.91 4.34
C ASN A 131 -19.85 29.36 3.92
N GLU A 132 -20.71 29.59 2.92
CA GLU A 132 -21.18 30.92 2.52
C GLU A 132 -22.02 31.60 3.62
N GLN A 133 -22.74 30.84 4.44
CA GLN A 133 -23.52 31.41 5.57
C GLN A 133 -22.62 31.94 6.71
N SER A 134 -21.36 31.51 6.76
CA SER A 134 -20.37 31.98 7.76
C SER A 134 -20.86 31.88 9.20
N ILE A 135 -21.58 30.81 9.57
CA ILE A 135 -22.12 30.58 10.92
C ILE A 135 -20.99 30.22 11.89
N PRO A 136 -20.74 30.99 12.93
CA PRO A 136 -19.69 30.66 13.89
C PRO A 136 -19.93 29.29 14.55
N GLY A 137 -18.99 28.39 14.44
CA GLY A 137 -19.08 27.04 15.02
C GLY A 137 -19.69 25.97 14.07
N VAL A 138 -20.02 26.33 12.84
CA VAL A 138 -20.48 25.42 11.78
C VAL A 138 -19.52 25.50 10.61
N TYR A 139 -18.79 24.44 10.32
CA TYR A 139 -17.79 24.41 9.26
C TYR A 139 -17.97 23.15 8.41
N ALA A 140 -18.11 23.33 7.10
CA ALA A 140 -18.07 22.24 6.16
C ALA A 140 -16.65 22.11 5.59
N VAL A 141 -16.01 20.96 5.82
CA VAL A 141 -14.60 20.72 5.50
C VAL A 141 -14.42 19.36 4.81
N HIS A 142 -13.36 19.24 4.03
CA HIS A 142 -12.96 17.94 3.52
C HIS A 142 -12.24 17.14 4.61
N LYS A 143 -12.78 15.98 4.96
CA LYS A 143 -12.11 15.02 5.84
C LYS A 143 -11.68 13.78 5.08
N PRO A 144 -10.44 13.32 5.25
CA PRO A 144 -10.03 12.04 4.71
C PRO A 144 -10.85 10.93 5.38
N VAL A 145 -11.48 10.08 4.58
CA VAL A 145 -12.27 8.94 5.05
C VAL A 145 -11.80 7.68 4.37
N ASN A 146 -11.55 6.68 5.17
CA ASN A 146 -11.06 5.39 4.71
C ASN A 146 -12.17 4.35 4.81
N LYS A 147 -13.30 4.58 4.10
CA LYS A 147 -14.46 3.66 4.17
C LYS A 147 -14.25 2.36 3.39
N ASN A 148 -13.51 2.36 2.28
CA ASN A 148 -13.07 1.18 1.54
C ASN A 148 -11.80 1.54 0.78
N PRO A 149 -10.64 1.53 1.44
CA PRO A 149 -9.41 1.97 0.80
C PRO A 149 -9.00 0.95 -0.26
N LEU A 150 -8.92 1.40 -1.51
CA LEU A 150 -8.37 0.61 -2.60
C LEU A 150 -6.85 0.43 -2.42
N ALA A 151 -6.33 -0.69 -2.89
CA ALA A 151 -4.91 -1.03 -2.82
C ALA A 151 -4.30 -0.90 -1.41
N THR A 152 -5.07 -1.21 -0.36
CA THR A 152 -4.69 -0.96 1.05
C THR A 152 -3.28 -1.42 1.40
N HIS A 153 -2.88 -2.61 0.93
CA HIS A 153 -1.56 -3.17 1.24
C HIS A 153 -0.42 -2.51 0.44
N VAL A 154 -0.73 -1.93 -0.72
CA VAL A 154 0.25 -1.17 -1.51
C VAL A 154 0.42 0.23 -0.93
N ILE A 155 -0.70 0.92 -0.71
CA ILE A 155 -0.71 2.26 -0.08
C ILE A 155 -0.11 2.17 1.32
N GLY A 156 -0.52 1.19 2.10
CA GLY A 156 -0.07 1.02 3.47
C GLY A 156 -0.86 1.84 4.47
N THR A 157 -0.42 1.81 5.71
CA THR A 157 -1.10 2.42 6.84
C THR A 157 -0.20 3.39 7.59
N VAL A 158 -0.83 4.31 8.32
CA VAL A 158 -0.16 5.29 9.17
C VAL A 158 -0.63 5.13 10.62
N ARG A 159 0.25 5.37 11.58
CA ARG A 159 -0.07 5.39 13.02
C ARG A 159 0.82 6.39 13.76
N PRO A 160 0.33 6.99 14.85
CA PRO A 160 1.20 7.68 15.81
C PRO A 160 2.18 6.68 16.43
N ASN A 161 3.44 7.08 16.56
CA ASN A 161 4.47 6.32 17.27
C ASN A 161 5.52 7.30 17.83
N PRO A 162 5.34 7.82 19.06
CA PRO A 162 6.20 8.85 19.64
C PRO A 162 7.68 8.44 19.74
N GLU A 163 7.97 7.17 20.05
CA GLU A 163 9.34 6.68 20.17
C GLU A 163 10.04 6.65 18.80
N LEU A 164 9.33 6.16 17.79
CA LEU A 164 9.85 6.08 16.41
C LEU A 164 10.02 7.47 15.81
N ILE A 165 9.07 8.39 16.02
CA ILE A 165 9.13 9.73 15.45
C ILE A 165 10.31 10.52 16.03
N GLN A 166 10.52 10.44 17.34
CA GLN A 166 11.63 11.10 18.02
C GLN A 166 12.99 10.55 17.55
N SER A 167 13.09 9.23 17.32
CA SER A 167 14.32 8.62 16.84
C SER A 167 14.61 8.91 15.37
N LYS A 168 13.57 8.95 14.53
CA LYS A 168 13.69 9.12 13.07
C LYS A 168 13.83 10.58 12.64
N TYR A 169 13.19 11.51 13.37
CA TYR A 169 13.14 12.93 13.06
C TYR A 169 13.48 13.81 14.29
N PRO A 170 14.66 13.64 14.91
CA PRO A 170 15.01 14.33 16.17
C PRO A 170 15.04 15.87 16.04
N GLU A 171 15.42 16.38 14.87
CA GLU A 171 15.46 17.83 14.62
C GLU A 171 14.04 18.43 14.59
N LYS A 172 13.15 17.85 13.78
CA LYS A 172 11.74 18.28 13.69
C LYS A 172 11.01 18.17 15.03
N TRP A 173 11.34 17.13 15.81
CA TRP A 173 10.82 16.97 17.17
C TRP A 173 11.28 18.08 18.11
N ALA A 174 12.58 18.41 18.08
CA ALA A 174 13.15 19.48 18.91
C ALA A 174 12.62 20.87 18.53
N GLU A 175 12.32 21.10 17.26
CA GLU A 175 11.72 22.34 16.76
C GLU A 175 10.23 22.45 17.07
N GLY A 176 9.56 21.34 17.49
CA GLY A 176 8.13 21.29 17.75
C GLY A 176 7.26 21.36 16.50
N SER A 177 7.84 21.06 15.32
CA SER A 177 7.11 20.97 14.06
C SER A 177 6.33 19.66 13.91
N ILE A 178 6.63 18.67 14.73
CA ILE A 178 5.94 17.39 14.88
C ILE A 178 5.80 17.03 16.36
N ASP A 179 4.77 16.24 16.71
CA ASP A 179 4.39 15.91 18.07
C ASP A 179 4.06 14.40 18.26
N GLU A 180 3.55 14.04 19.43
CA GLU A 180 3.19 12.66 19.77
C GLU A 180 2.03 12.09 18.93
N GLU A 181 1.15 12.94 18.42
CA GLU A 181 -0.01 12.59 17.61
C GLU A 181 0.33 12.49 16.11
N THR A 182 1.51 12.97 15.72
CA THR A 182 1.94 12.93 14.32
C THR A 182 2.05 11.49 13.80
N LYS A 183 1.35 11.22 12.70
CA LYS A 183 1.28 9.88 12.11
C LYS A 183 2.47 9.59 11.21
N LEU A 184 3.12 8.46 11.45
CA LEU A 184 4.17 7.90 10.60
C LEU A 184 3.63 6.77 9.72
N GLY A 185 4.19 6.62 8.54
CA GLY A 185 3.97 5.46 7.70
C GLY A 185 4.60 4.21 8.31
N ILE A 186 3.81 3.13 8.45
CA ILE A 186 4.26 1.86 9.06
C ILE A 186 4.25 0.70 8.09
N SER A 187 3.65 0.83 6.91
CA SER A 187 3.66 -0.19 5.85
C SER A 187 3.50 0.44 4.46
N GLY A 188 3.78 -0.35 3.42
CA GLY A 188 3.57 0.02 2.02
C GLY A 188 4.23 1.34 1.61
N LEU A 189 3.58 2.07 0.71
CA LEU A 189 4.07 3.38 0.23
C LEU A 189 4.08 4.45 1.33
N GLN A 190 3.17 4.36 2.30
CA GLN A 190 3.20 5.26 3.45
C GLN A 190 4.51 5.15 4.23
N LEU A 191 5.06 3.92 4.37
CA LEU A 191 6.37 3.70 5.01
C LEU A 191 7.53 4.11 4.09
N ALA A 192 7.50 3.67 2.83
CA ALA A 192 8.59 3.92 1.88
C ALA A 192 8.80 5.42 1.64
N PHE A 193 7.70 6.16 1.49
CA PHE A 193 7.70 7.59 1.17
C PHE A 193 7.43 8.50 2.38
N ASP A 194 7.47 7.95 3.59
CA ASP A 194 7.24 8.72 4.81
C ASP A 194 8.04 10.03 4.90
N PRO A 195 9.35 10.09 4.53
CA PRO A 195 10.11 11.33 4.55
C PRO A 195 9.58 12.44 3.63
N PHE A 196 8.86 12.07 2.58
CA PHE A 196 8.26 12.99 1.61
C PHE A 196 6.80 13.34 1.94
N LEU A 197 6.13 12.44 2.68
CA LEU A 197 4.72 12.56 3.06
C LEU A 197 4.54 13.15 4.46
N LEU A 198 5.60 13.26 5.26
CA LEU A 198 5.51 13.77 6.62
C LEU A 198 4.97 15.20 6.61
N SER A 199 4.06 15.49 7.53
CA SER A 199 3.43 16.80 7.67
C SER A 199 4.46 17.94 7.82
N GLU A 200 4.18 19.06 7.16
CA GLU A 200 4.89 20.35 7.35
C GLU A 200 4.02 21.35 8.14
N GLY A 201 2.97 20.86 8.81
CA GLY A 201 2.05 21.62 9.65
C GLY A 201 0.58 21.27 9.40
N ASP A 202 -0.19 21.35 10.45
CA ASP A 202 -1.60 20.99 10.43
C ASP A 202 -2.47 22.16 9.95
N THR A 203 -3.59 21.83 9.31
CA THR A 203 -4.68 22.77 9.13
C THR A 203 -5.61 22.70 10.34
N THR A 204 -5.67 23.75 11.11
CA THR A 204 -6.40 23.79 12.37
C THR A 204 -7.39 24.92 12.45
N LEU A 205 -8.50 24.68 13.16
CA LEU A 205 -9.37 25.71 13.68
C LEU A 205 -8.91 26.07 15.08
N LEU A 206 -8.43 27.30 15.28
CA LEU A 206 -8.09 27.82 16.60
C LEU A 206 -9.27 28.61 17.16
N TYR A 207 -9.64 28.32 18.39
CA TYR A 207 -10.66 29.07 19.13
C TYR A 207 -10.25 29.22 20.59
N HIS A 208 -10.70 30.30 21.22
CA HIS A 208 -10.45 30.53 22.63
C HIS A 208 -11.61 29.99 23.45
N ALA A 209 -11.30 29.21 24.47
CA ALA A 209 -12.29 28.65 25.39
C ALA A 209 -12.11 29.16 26.82
N ASP A 210 -13.21 29.20 27.59
CA ASP A 210 -13.17 29.39 29.01
C ASP A 210 -12.71 28.13 29.76
N ARG A 211 -12.69 28.16 31.08
CA ARG A 211 -12.28 27.03 31.91
C ARG A 211 -13.22 25.79 31.77
N GLN A 212 -14.43 25.99 31.27
CA GLN A 212 -15.43 24.94 31.05
C GLN A 212 -15.44 24.45 29.59
N GLY A 213 -14.54 24.97 28.73
CA GLY A 213 -14.47 24.59 27.32
C GLY A 213 -15.38 25.40 26.40
N ASN A 214 -16.13 26.38 26.92
CA ASN A 214 -16.99 27.23 26.12
C ASN A 214 -16.17 28.31 25.41
N PRO A 215 -16.41 28.57 24.10
CA PRO A 215 -15.68 29.61 23.39
C PRO A 215 -15.97 30.97 23.99
N LEU A 216 -14.92 31.77 24.14
CA LEU A 216 -15.00 33.13 24.62
C LEU A 216 -15.66 34.02 23.55
N LEU A 217 -16.73 34.71 23.97
CA LEU A 217 -17.52 35.59 23.11
C LEU A 217 -16.67 36.72 22.50
N GLY A 218 -16.85 36.94 21.20
CA GLY A 218 -16.22 38.07 20.47
C GLY A 218 -14.84 37.79 19.90
N LEU A 219 -14.34 36.54 20.00
CA LEU A 219 -13.12 36.11 19.33
C LEU A 219 -13.50 35.20 18.19
N ASP A 220 -13.11 35.56 16.97
CA ASP A 220 -13.34 34.75 15.78
C ASP A 220 -12.57 33.44 15.87
N VAL A 221 -13.20 32.34 15.39
CA VAL A 221 -12.49 31.10 15.11
C VAL A 221 -11.53 31.37 13.98
N LYS A 222 -10.25 31.20 14.23
CA LYS A 222 -9.23 31.41 13.21
C LYS A 222 -8.91 30.11 12.50
N TYR A 223 -8.98 30.15 11.18
CA TYR A 223 -8.52 29.08 10.31
C TYR A 223 -7.02 29.27 10.08
N PHE A 224 -6.22 28.31 10.53
CA PHE A 224 -4.80 28.24 10.23
C PHE A 224 -4.57 27.10 9.26
N SER A 225 -4.04 27.41 8.10
CA SER A 225 -3.58 26.46 7.11
C SER A 225 -2.14 26.79 6.77
N SER A 226 -1.32 25.77 6.54
CA SER A 226 -0.02 25.98 5.92
C SER A 226 -0.23 26.75 4.60
N THR A 227 0.35 27.92 4.52
CA THR A 227 0.25 28.79 3.33
C THR A 227 1.24 28.39 2.24
N ASP A 228 2.06 27.37 2.48
CA ASP A 228 3.04 26.91 1.50
C ASP A 228 2.33 26.18 0.35
N SER A 229 2.45 26.74 -0.85
CA SER A 229 1.89 26.16 -2.07
C SER A 229 2.68 24.93 -2.58
N PHE A 230 3.85 24.65 -2.01
CA PHE A 230 4.71 23.55 -2.41
C PHE A 230 4.53 22.31 -1.52
N TYR A 231 4.16 22.48 -0.25
CA TYR A 231 4.02 21.40 0.72
C TYR A 231 2.58 21.27 1.24
N PRO A 232 2.15 20.06 1.64
CA PRO A 232 2.88 18.79 1.62
C PRO A 232 3.09 18.24 0.20
N LEU A 233 4.11 17.39 0.04
CA LEU A 233 4.38 16.73 -1.24
C LEU A 233 3.32 15.66 -1.55
N GLN A 234 3.18 15.32 -2.82
CA GLN A 234 2.26 14.30 -3.30
C GLN A 234 3.04 13.17 -3.98
N VAL A 235 2.70 11.93 -3.69
CA VAL A 235 3.30 10.75 -4.32
C VAL A 235 2.37 10.25 -5.42
N LYS A 236 2.75 10.41 -6.69
CA LYS A 236 2.00 9.94 -7.83
C LYS A 236 2.38 8.50 -8.14
N THR A 237 1.43 7.60 -7.99
CA THR A 237 1.62 6.17 -8.28
C THR A 237 1.40 5.85 -9.75
N THR A 238 1.72 4.61 -10.12
CA THR A 238 1.39 4.02 -11.43
C THR A 238 0.08 3.25 -11.40
N LEU A 239 -0.56 3.13 -10.23
CA LEU A 239 -1.82 2.44 -10.05
C LEU A 239 -2.95 3.15 -10.79
N ASP A 240 -3.87 2.39 -11.34
CA ASP A 240 -5.11 2.88 -11.95
C ASP A 240 -6.29 2.54 -11.03
N THR A 241 -6.94 3.55 -10.49
CA THR A 241 -8.04 3.37 -9.52
C THR A 241 -9.18 2.51 -10.06
N LYS A 242 -9.55 2.67 -11.35
CA LYS A 242 -10.62 1.88 -11.98
C LYS A 242 -10.21 0.42 -12.14
N ILE A 243 -8.99 0.18 -12.62
CA ILE A 243 -8.46 -1.18 -12.80
C ILE A 243 -8.28 -1.85 -11.43
N GLN A 244 -7.74 -1.13 -10.44
CA GLN A 244 -7.58 -1.64 -9.08
C GLN A 244 -8.90 -2.11 -8.47
N LYS A 245 -9.97 -1.32 -8.64
CA LYS A 245 -11.31 -1.70 -8.17
C LYS A 245 -11.81 -2.98 -8.84
N ASN A 246 -11.68 -3.08 -10.16
CA ASN A 246 -12.08 -4.29 -10.89
C ASN A 246 -11.27 -5.53 -10.45
N LEU A 247 -9.96 -5.36 -10.18
CA LEU A 247 -9.13 -6.44 -9.65
C LEU A 247 -9.61 -6.92 -8.27
N GLU A 248 -9.94 -5.99 -7.37
CA GLU A 248 -10.44 -6.33 -6.03
C GLU A 248 -11.79 -7.05 -6.10
N GLU A 249 -12.72 -6.55 -6.90
CA GLU A 249 -14.03 -7.19 -7.16
C GLU A 249 -13.85 -8.61 -7.73
N ALA A 250 -12.98 -8.79 -8.74
CA ALA A 250 -12.74 -10.11 -9.34
C ALA A 250 -12.12 -11.12 -8.36
N ILE A 251 -11.22 -10.68 -7.48
CA ILE A 251 -10.64 -11.54 -6.44
C ILE A 251 -11.68 -11.93 -5.39
N ASP A 252 -12.47 -10.97 -4.92
CA ASP A 252 -13.50 -11.19 -3.90
C ASP A 252 -14.63 -12.08 -4.44
N ASP A 253 -15.13 -11.82 -5.65
CA ASP A 253 -16.17 -12.61 -6.32
C ASP A 253 -15.72 -14.06 -6.60
N SER A 254 -14.44 -14.27 -6.86
CA SER A 254 -13.86 -15.62 -7.01
C SER A 254 -13.73 -16.36 -5.67
N GLY A 255 -13.95 -15.70 -4.53
CA GLY A 255 -13.85 -16.27 -3.20
C GLY A 255 -12.40 -16.52 -2.75
N ILE A 256 -11.43 -15.80 -3.27
CA ILE A 256 -10.03 -15.84 -2.82
C ILE A 256 -9.91 -14.99 -1.56
N THR A 257 -9.90 -15.65 -0.40
CA THR A 257 -9.79 -14.99 0.92
C THR A 257 -8.35 -14.93 1.44
N ASN A 258 -7.42 -15.67 0.83
CA ASN A 258 -6.00 -15.67 1.16
C ASN A 258 -5.20 -15.78 -0.13
N GLY A 259 -4.58 -14.69 -0.58
CA GLY A 259 -3.91 -14.60 -1.87
C GLY A 259 -4.13 -13.26 -2.55
N GLY A 260 -4.30 -13.24 -3.88
CA GLY A 260 -4.57 -12.02 -4.60
C GLY A 260 -4.10 -11.98 -6.04
N ALA A 261 -3.85 -10.77 -6.54
CA ALA A 261 -3.41 -10.54 -7.91
C ALA A 261 -2.35 -9.44 -8.03
N VAL A 262 -1.53 -9.55 -9.07
CA VAL A 262 -0.55 -8.53 -9.49
C VAL A 262 -0.71 -8.30 -10.98
N LEU A 263 -0.95 -7.05 -11.40
CA LEU A 263 -1.06 -6.62 -12.79
C LEU A 263 0.02 -5.61 -13.13
N ILE A 264 0.85 -5.94 -14.12
CA ILE A 264 1.97 -5.11 -14.58
C ILE A 264 1.74 -4.75 -16.06
N ASP A 265 1.91 -3.49 -16.40
CA ASP A 265 2.01 -3.02 -17.77
C ASP A 265 3.35 -3.48 -18.37
N ILE A 266 3.31 -4.20 -19.49
CA ILE A 266 4.50 -4.85 -20.03
C ILE A 266 5.50 -3.86 -20.60
N ASP A 267 5.06 -2.81 -21.23
CA ASP A 267 5.92 -1.85 -21.92
C ASP A 267 6.72 -1.00 -20.92
N SER A 268 6.01 -0.36 -19.99
CA SER A 268 6.60 0.52 -18.98
C SER A 268 7.14 -0.21 -17.74
N ASN A 269 6.79 -1.47 -17.55
CA ASN A 269 7.01 -2.25 -16.32
C ASN A 269 6.43 -1.60 -15.04
N ASN A 270 5.37 -0.81 -15.22
CA ASN A 270 4.66 -0.19 -14.12
C ASN A 270 3.65 -1.14 -13.49
N LEU A 271 3.58 -1.14 -12.16
CA LEU A 271 2.49 -1.80 -11.44
C LEU A 271 1.19 -1.02 -11.66
N ILE A 272 0.20 -1.63 -12.30
CA ILE A 272 -1.10 -1.01 -12.60
C ILE A 272 -2.13 -1.30 -11.52
N GLY A 273 -2.03 -2.47 -10.89
CA GLY A 273 -2.87 -2.87 -9.78
C GLY A 273 -2.29 -4.05 -9.01
N MET A 274 -2.63 -4.13 -7.72
CA MET A 274 -2.22 -5.22 -6.83
C MET A 274 -3.24 -5.41 -5.73
N VAL A 275 -3.68 -6.65 -5.57
CA VAL A 275 -4.65 -7.05 -4.54
C VAL A 275 -4.02 -8.07 -3.63
N SER A 276 -4.11 -7.85 -2.32
CA SER A 276 -3.71 -8.81 -1.30
C SER A 276 -4.88 -9.10 -0.36
N ARG A 277 -5.06 -10.36 0.00
CA ARG A 277 -6.06 -10.85 0.96
C ARG A 277 -5.38 -11.76 1.98
N PRO A 278 -5.87 -11.82 3.24
CA PRO A 278 -7.02 -11.09 3.77
C PRO A 278 -6.75 -9.57 3.87
N LEU A 279 -7.82 -8.80 3.93
CA LEU A 279 -7.73 -7.36 4.21
C LEU A 279 -7.21 -7.11 5.62
N PHE A 280 -6.65 -5.94 5.83
CA PHE A 280 -6.24 -5.48 7.16
C PHE A 280 -7.45 -5.45 8.09
N GLY A 281 -7.38 -6.20 9.20
CA GLY A 281 -8.44 -6.28 10.21
C GLY A 281 -8.05 -5.53 11.48
N SER A 282 -8.98 -4.74 12.03
CA SER A 282 -8.78 -4.07 13.32
C SER A 282 -8.64 -5.05 14.50
N GLU A 283 -9.18 -6.26 14.36
CA GLU A 283 -9.17 -7.30 15.41
C GLU A 283 -7.82 -8.04 15.51
N ASP A 284 -7.07 -8.13 14.40
CA ASP A 284 -5.72 -8.74 14.38
C ASP A 284 -4.74 -7.83 13.58
N PRO A 285 -4.27 -6.75 14.20
CA PRO A 285 -3.42 -5.77 13.53
C PRO A 285 -2.00 -6.27 13.18
N LEU A 286 -1.61 -7.45 13.66
CA LEU A 286 -0.32 -8.10 13.37
C LEU A 286 -0.49 -9.42 12.59
N GLY A 287 -1.72 -9.80 12.26
CA GLY A 287 -2.05 -11.01 11.52
C GLY A 287 -1.68 -10.97 10.04
N LYS A 288 -2.09 -12.02 9.33
CA LYS A 288 -1.84 -12.15 7.88
C LYS A 288 -2.35 -10.96 7.06
N GLY A 289 -3.44 -10.32 7.50
CA GLY A 289 -4.00 -9.13 6.86
C GLY A 289 -3.14 -7.87 6.98
N ALA A 290 -2.14 -7.83 7.87
CA ALA A 290 -1.21 -6.70 7.98
C ALA A 290 -0.11 -6.73 6.90
N MET A 291 0.10 -7.87 6.25
CA MET A 291 1.18 -8.06 5.28
C MET A 291 0.65 -7.99 3.85
N ASN A 292 1.38 -7.30 2.98
CA ASN A 292 1.18 -7.44 1.54
C ASN A 292 1.75 -8.79 1.08
N GLN A 293 0.90 -9.77 0.88
CA GLN A 293 1.33 -11.11 0.47
C GLN A 293 1.91 -11.14 -0.94
N MET A 294 1.59 -10.17 -1.77
CA MET A 294 2.05 -10.13 -3.17
C MET A 294 3.55 -9.82 -3.31
N VAL A 295 4.16 -9.29 -2.26
CA VAL A 295 5.61 -9.03 -2.21
C VAL A 295 6.37 -10.03 -1.32
N LYS A 296 5.70 -11.02 -0.73
CA LYS A 296 6.31 -12.07 0.10
C LYS A 296 6.58 -13.34 -0.71
N GLY A 297 7.62 -14.09 -0.30
CA GLY A 297 8.06 -15.29 -0.98
C GLY A 297 7.24 -16.53 -0.63
N TYR A 298 6.64 -17.17 -1.63
CA TYR A 298 5.86 -18.41 -1.53
C TYR A 298 6.39 -19.47 -2.48
N PHE A 299 6.01 -20.73 -2.26
CA PHE A 299 6.32 -21.80 -3.20
C PHE A 299 5.55 -21.60 -4.52
N PRO A 300 6.25 -21.38 -5.65
CA PRO A 300 5.60 -21.09 -6.93
C PRO A 300 5.06 -22.36 -7.61
N GLY A 301 5.44 -23.54 -7.14
CA GLY A 301 5.09 -24.78 -7.79
C GLY A 301 5.52 -24.79 -9.26
N SER A 302 4.71 -25.39 -10.11
CA SER A 302 5.02 -25.57 -11.54
C SER A 302 5.20 -24.28 -12.35
N VAL A 303 4.93 -23.08 -11.81
CA VAL A 303 5.30 -21.81 -12.47
C VAL A 303 6.82 -21.71 -12.60
N PHE A 304 7.56 -22.25 -11.63
CA PHE A 304 9.02 -22.28 -11.61
C PHE A 304 9.62 -23.03 -12.81
N LYS A 305 8.90 -23.99 -13.40
CA LYS A 305 9.34 -24.70 -14.61
C LYS A 305 9.59 -23.76 -15.79
N THR A 306 9.08 -22.55 -15.77
CA THR A 306 9.38 -21.53 -16.79
C THR A 306 10.86 -21.16 -16.79
N ILE A 307 11.49 -21.07 -15.61
CA ILE A 307 12.92 -20.79 -15.46
C ILE A 307 13.74 -22.00 -15.97
N ILE A 308 13.35 -23.22 -15.60
CA ILE A 308 14.03 -24.43 -16.06
C ILE A 308 13.92 -24.57 -17.58
N LEU A 309 12.75 -24.28 -18.17
CA LEU A 309 12.56 -24.31 -19.63
C LEU A 309 13.42 -23.27 -20.34
N ALA A 310 13.53 -22.06 -19.76
CA ALA A 310 14.40 -21.01 -20.29
C ALA A 310 15.86 -21.46 -20.30
N ALA A 311 16.35 -22.03 -19.18
CA ALA A 311 17.69 -22.59 -19.08
C ALA A 311 17.91 -23.73 -20.10
N ALA A 312 16.92 -24.60 -20.30
CA ALA A 312 16.98 -25.65 -21.28
C ALA A 312 17.14 -25.10 -22.71
N TYR A 313 16.36 -24.08 -23.07
CA TYR A 313 16.47 -23.44 -24.39
C TYR A 313 17.80 -22.68 -24.58
N GLU A 314 18.33 -22.02 -23.54
CA GLU A 314 19.68 -21.42 -23.58
C GLU A 314 20.79 -22.46 -23.83
N ASN A 315 20.57 -23.70 -23.37
CA ASN A 315 21.50 -24.83 -23.57
C ASN A 315 21.11 -25.71 -24.77
N ASP A 316 20.42 -25.14 -25.77
CA ASP A 316 20.08 -25.76 -27.06
C ASP A 316 19.24 -27.04 -26.97
N VAL A 317 18.51 -27.28 -25.87
CA VAL A 317 17.57 -28.41 -25.79
C VAL A 317 16.43 -28.20 -26.79
N LYS A 318 16.20 -29.16 -27.66
CA LYS A 318 15.22 -29.06 -28.77
C LYS A 318 13.80 -29.32 -28.26
N ASP A 319 12.81 -28.58 -28.77
CA ASP A 319 11.37 -28.79 -28.51
C ASP A 319 10.92 -30.23 -28.80
N THR A 320 11.55 -30.88 -29.80
CA THR A 320 11.20 -32.23 -30.22
C THR A 320 11.80 -33.33 -29.36
N ARG A 321 12.67 -33.02 -28.40
CA ARG A 321 13.20 -34.03 -27.46
C ARG A 321 12.07 -34.66 -26.68
N LEU A 322 12.03 -36.01 -26.63
CA LEU A 322 11.00 -36.78 -25.98
C LEU A 322 11.38 -37.13 -24.54
N PHE A 323 10.38 -37.10 -23.67
CA PHE A 323 10.48 -37.41 -22.23
C PHE A 323 9.36 -38.37 -21.85
N ASP A 324 9.65 -39.32 -20.97
CA ASP A 324 8.66 -40.23 -20.40
C ASP A 324 7.92 -39.57 -19.24
N CYS A 325 6.70 -39.16 -19.51
CA CYS A 325 5.83 -38.49 -18.55
C CYS A 325 4.91 -39.44 -17.77
N ASP A 326 5.09 -40.76 -17.90
CA ASP A 326 4.48 -41.77 -17.04
C ASP A 326 5.28 -42.02 -15.76
N GLN A 327 6.51 -41.51 -15.67
CA GLN A 327 7.37 -41.62 -14.51
C GLN A 327 6.90 -40.65 -13.37
N ASN A 328 7.18 -41.05 -12.14
CA ASN A 328 6.99 -40.17 -10.99
C ASN A 328 8.04 -39.02 -10.95
N LEU A 329 7.91 -38.14 -9.97
CA LEU A 329 8.82 -36.99 -9.76
C LEU A 329 10.31 -37.39 -9.76
N TYR A 330 10.64 -38.49 -9.09
CA TYR A 330 12.02 -38.94 -8.90
C TYR A 330 12.50 -39.92 -9.99
N ARG A 331 11.63 -40.24 -10.95
CA ARG A 331 11.90 -41.18 -12.06
C ARG A 331 12.40 -42.55 -11.60
N ASP A 332 11.93 -43.00 -10.44
CA ASP A 332 12.21 -44.31 -9.86
C ASP A 332 10.96 -45.21 -9.79
N GLY A 333 9.85 -44.77 -10.38
CA GLY A 333 8.59 -45.48 -10.42
C GLY A 333 7.57 -44.83 -11.35
N ILE A 334 6.35 -45.37 -11.37
CA ILE A 334 5.23 -44.85 -12.16
C ILE A 334 4.59 -43.68 -11.43
N GLY A 335 4.31 -42.61 -12.18
CA GLY A 335 3.61 -41.44 -11.69
C GLY A 335 2.08 -41.62 -11.59
N ASN A 336 1.43 -40.68 -10.94
CA ASN A 336 -0.04 -40.67 -10.77
C ASN A 336 -0.78 -40.33 -12.08
N ARG A 337 -0.07 -39.74 -13.07
CA ARG A 337 -0.60 -39.35 -14.38
C ARG A 337 0.04 -40.23 -15.45
N LYS A 338 -0.78 -40.72 -16.38
CA LYS A 338 -0.32 -41.46 -17.55
C LYS A 338 -0.43 -40.56 -18.76
N LEU A 339 0.70 -39.96 -19.16
CA LEU A 339 0.78 -38.97 -20.24
C LEU A 339 1.59 -39.51 -21.46
N GLY A 340 2.27 -40.64 -21.26
CA GLY A 340 3.14 -41.26 -22.28
C GLY A 340 4.40 -40.43 -22.58
N MET A 341 4.94 -40.65 -23.75
CA MET A 341 6.10 -39.91 -24.27
C MET A 341 5.65 -38.56 -24.82
N LEU A 342 6.12 -37.47 -24.22
CA LEU A 342 5.81 -36.11 -24.64
C LEU A 342 7.07 -35.39 -25.15
N SER A 343 6.88 -34.48 -26.11
CA SER A 343 7.91 -33.52 -26.50
C SER A 343 8.21 -32.53 -25.36
N LEU A 344 9.34 -31.83 -25.42
CA LEU A 344 9.65 -30.80 -24.39
C LEU A 344 8.53 -29.78 -24.28
N LYS A 345 8.03 -29.26 -25.39
CA LYS A 345 6.94 -28.29 -25.44
C LYS A 345 5.65 -28.85 -24.82
N ASP A 346 5.27 -30.09 -25.20
CA ASP A 346 4.04 -30.71 -24.68
C ASP A 346 4.19 -31.09 -23.19
N SER A 347 5.40 -31.52 -22.78
CA SER A 347 5.73 -31.73 -21.36
C SER A 347 5.54 -30.49 -20.52
N PHE A 348 5.91 -29.31 -21.04
CA PHE A 348 5.66 -28.02 -20.37
C PHE A 348 4.18 -27.69 -20.34
N ALA A 349 3.46 -27.85 -21.45
CA ALA A 349 2.03 -27.61 -21.54
C ALA A 349 1.23 -28.49 -20.56
N GLN A 350 1.57 -29.79 -20.47
CA GLN A 350 0.98 -30.73 -19.53
C GLN A 350 1.58 -30.69 -18.13
N SER A 351 2.57 -29.82 -17.89
CA SER A 351 3.24 -29.67 -16.59
C SER A 351 3.86 -30.98 -16.06
N CYS A 352 4.53 -31.78 -16.94
CA CYS A 352 5.18 -33.05 -16.62
C CYS A 352 6.33 -32.84 -15.61
N ASN A 353 6.26 -33.43 -14.43
CA ASN A 353 7.31 -33.29 -13.41
C ASN A 353 8.62 -33.97 -13.83
N ALA A 354 8.54 -35.22 -14.31
CA ALA A 354 9.70 -36.01 -14.68
C ALA A 354 10.61 -35.32 -15.71
N THR A 355 10.03 -34.60 -16.68
CA THR A 355 10.78 -33.82 -17.66
C THR A 355 11.65 -32.77 -17.02
N PHE A 356 11.06 -31.97 -16.11
CA PHE A 356 11.73 -30.80 -15.52
C PHE A 356 12.74 -31.18 -14.44
N THR A 357 12.52 -32.26 -13.73
CA THR A 357 13.53 -32.84 -12.82
C THR A 357 14.73 -33.37 -13.58
N GLN A 358 14.50 -34.09 -14.69
CA GLN A 358 15.58 -34.56 -15.54
C GLN A 358 16.41 -33.42 -16.13
N LEU A 359 15.74 -32.40 -16.67
CA LEU A 359 16.41 -31.21 -17.22
C LEU A 359 17.24 -30.48 -16.18
N ALA A 360 16.69 -30.24 -14.98
CA ALA A 360 17.41 -29.57 -13.92
C ALA A 360 18.67 -30.31 -13.48
N GLU A 361 18.62 -31.65 -13.37
CA GLU A 361 19.81 -32.46 -13.06
C GLU A 361 20.87 -32.33 -14.16
N GLU A 362 20.47 -32.40 -15.43
CA GLU A 362 21.38 -32.28 -16.57
C GLU A 362 22.05 -30.90 -16.63
N LEU A 363 21.25 -29.85 -16.44
CA LEU A 363 21.70 -28.45 -16.47
C LEU A 363 22.64 -28.11 -15.31
N ILE A 364 22.26 -28.45 -14.08
CA ILE A 364 23.08 -28.20 -12.88
C ILE A 364 24.40 -28.99 -12.92
N LYS A 365 24.41 -30.17 -13.52
CA LYS A 365 25.64 -30.94 -13.71
C LYS A 365 26.63 -30.21 -14.61
N THR A 366 26.15 -29.42 -15.57
CA THR A 366 26.98 -28.63 -16.49
C THR A 366 27.38 -27.29 -15.89
N ASP A 367 26.44 -26.55 -15.28
CA ASP A 367 26.64 -25.31 -14.57
C ASP A 367 25.79 -25.32 -13.30
N PRO A 368 26.40 -25.42 -12.10
CA PRO A 368 25.66 -25.44 -10.84
C PRO A 368 24.79 -24.21 -10.58
N ASP A 369 25.09 -23.07 -11.19
CA ASP A 369 24.39 -21.79 -10.99
C ASP A 369 23.45 -21.44 -12.15
N VAL A 370 23.19 -22.36 -13.05
CA VAL A 370 22.40 -22.13 -14.26
C VAL A 370 20.98 -21.63 -13.98
N ILE A 371 20.36 -22.10 -12.90
CA ILE A 371 19.00 -21.72 -12.51
C ILE A 371 18.98 -20.26 -12.05
N GLU A 372 19.91 -19.89 -11.17
CA GLU A 372 20.03 -18.53 -10.64
C GLU A 372 20.38 -17.54 -11.76
N LYS A 373 21.34 -17.86 -12.61
CA LYS A 373 21.73 -17.03 -13.76
C LYS A 373 20.57 -16.82 -14.74
N THR A 374 19.79 -17.89 -15.01
CA THR A 374 18.63 -17.79 -15.88
C THR A 374 17.50 -16.98 -15.24
N ALA A 375 17.30 -17.14 -13.91
CA ALA A 375 16.34 -16.35 -13.15
C ALA A 375 16.70 -14.86 -13.19
N GLU A 376 17.98 -14.52 -13.08
CA GLU A 376 18.47 -13.13 -13.18
C GLU A 376 18.14 -12.52 -14.54
N LYS A 377 18.43 -13.23 -15.65
CA LYS A 377 18.08 -12.81 -17.01
C LYS A 377 16.56 -12.68 -17.25
N LEU A 378 15.76 -13.38 -16.47
CA LEU A 378 14.29 -13.26 -16.48
C LEU A 378 13.79 -12.16 -15.54
N GLY A 379 14.68 -11.42 -14.88
CA GLY A 379 14.36 -10.35 -13.96
C GLY A 379 13.76 -10.82 -12.64
N VAL A 380 14.15 -12.01 -12.13
CA VAL A 380 13.69 -12.57 -10.86
C VAL A 380 14.81 -13.13 -9.99
N GLY A 381 16.06 -12.77 -10.29
CA GLY A 381 17.23 -13.21 -9.52
C GLY A 381 17.39 -12.51 -8.17
N THR A 382 16.83 -11.31 -8.04
CA THR A 382 16.85 -10.48 -6.83
C THR A 382 15.45 -9.92 -6.55
N THR A 383 15.32 -8.95 -5.63
CA THR A 383 14.10 -8.13 -5.51
C THR A 383 13.86 -7.42 -6.85
N VAL A 384 12.58 -7.32 -7.24
CA VAL A 384 12.19 -6.82 -8.56
C VAL A 384 11.62 -5.40 -8.53
N GLY A 385 11.25 -4.93 -7.33
CA GLY A 385 10.76 -3.56 -7.14
C GLY A 385 11.85 -2.55 -7.43
N TRP A 386 11.45 -1.36 -7.87
CA TRP A 386 12.36 -0.26 -8.14
C TRP A 386 13.25 0.06 -6.93
N GLU A 387 14.56 0.04 -7.11
CA GLU A 387 15.57 0.25 -6.08
C GLU A 387 16.77 0.98 -6.68
N ASP A 388 17.08 2.19 -6.17
CA ASP A 388 18.24 2.99 -6.60
C ASP A 388 18.57 4.05 -5.54
N LYS A 389 19.67 4.77 -5.75
CA LYS A 389 20.06 5.90 -4.92
C LYS A 389 19.09 7.07 -5.11
N LEU A 390 18.62 7.60 -3.97
CA LEU A 390 17.72 8.74 -3.94
C LEU A 390 18.10 9.72 -2.83
N TYR A 391 18.61 10.92 -3.20
CA TYR A 391 19.11 11.92 -2.25
C TYR A 391 20.12 11.34 -1.22
N HIS A 392 19.72 11.29 0.05
CA HIS A 392 20.54 10.76 1.15
C HIS A 392 20.40 9.25 1.33
N TYR A 393 19.47 8.62 0.61
CA TYR A 393 19.26 7.19 0.66
C TYR A 393 20.13 6.50 -0.39
N GLU A 394 21.13 5.74 0.07
CA GLU A 394 22.00 4.98 -0.86
C GLU A 394 21.25 3.85 -1.57
N ASN A 395 20.15 3.38 -0.95
CA ASN A 395 19.35 2.26 -1.43
C ASN A 395 17.88 2.49 -1.11
N PHE A 396 17.21 3.35 -1.87
CA PHE A 396 15.79 3.63 -1.72
C PHE A 396 14.98 2.57 -2.45
N LYS A 397 13.99 1.98 -1.76
CA LYS A 397 13.11 0.93 -2.28
C LYS A 397 11.66 1.41 -2.31
N GLN A 398 10.99 1.24 -3.45
CA GLN A 398 9.56 1.49 -3.52
C GLN A 398 8.73 0.38 -2.85
N PHE A 399 9.29 -0.84 -2.73
CA PHE A 399 8.70 -1.96 -1.99
C PHE A 399 9.63 -2.36 -0.82
N PRO A 400 9.56 -1.67 0.33
CA PRO A 400 10.50 -1.90 1.44
C PRO A 400 10.38 -3.30 2.04
N ASP A 401 9.21 -3.92 1.92
CA ASP A 401 8.89 -5.23 2.50
C ASP A 401 9.04 -6.39 1.52
N GLU A 402 9.58 -6.18 0.32
CA GLU A 402 9.76 -7.22 -0.68
C GLU A 402 10.76 -8.28 -0.20
N SER A 403 10.36 -9.55 -0.33
CA SER A 403 11.23 -10.69 -0.01
C SER A 403 12.16 -11.00 -1.18
N SER A 404 13.44 -11.20 -0.90
CA SER A 404 14.37 -11.73 -1.89
C SER A 404 13.99 -13.16 -2.30
N PRO A 405 14.18 -13.54 -3.57
CA PRO A 405 13.95 -14.89 -4.04
C PRO A 405 14.89 -15.90 -3.37
N ILE A 406 14.42 -17.12 -3.23
CA ILE A 406 15.21 -18.26 -2.75
C ILE A 406 15.06 -19.39 -3.76
N PHE A 407 16.16 -19.90 -4.30
CA PHE A 407 16.19 -21.04 -5.21
C PHE A 407 16.67 -22.29 -4.49
N PHE A 408 17.80 -22.22 -3.85
CA PHE A 408 18.33 -23.25 -2.95
C PHE A 408 18.58 -22.66 -1.57
N LYS A 409 18.37 -23.45 -0.51
CA LYS A 409 18.67 -23.00 0.85
C LYS A 409 20.18 -22.98 1.12
N ASP A 410 20.84 -24.01 0.64
CA ASP A 410 22.29 -24.22 0.79
C ASP A 410 22.91 -24.67 -0.52
N GLU A 411 24.16 -24.29 -0.79
CA GLU A 411 24.94 -24.74 -1.94
C GLU A 411 25.06 -26.29 -2.03
N LYS A 412 24.94 -26.97 -0.87
CA LYS A 412 24.96 -28.44 -0.81
C LYS A 412 23.75 -29.05 -1.49
N ASP A 413 22.60 -28.37 -1.50
CA ASP A 413 21.36 -28.84 -2.11
C ASP A 413 21.51 -29.04 -3.63
N LYS A 414 22.37 -28.25 -4.29
CA LYS A 414 22.72 -28.39 -5.71
C LYS A 414 23.44 -29.70 -6.07
N ARG A 415 23.86 -30.48 -5.08
CA ARG A 415 24.53 -31.80 -5.23
C ARG A 415 23.62 -32.95 -4.79
N ILE A 416 22.45 -32.66 -4.26
CA ILE A 416 21.51 -33.66 -3.76
C ILE A 416 20.37 -33.82 -4.75
N ARG A 417 20.32 -34.96 -5.46
CA ARG A 417 19.32 -35.23 -6.51
C ARG A 417 17.89 -34.89 -6.07
N LYS A 418 17.44 -35.37 -4.89
CA LYS A 418 16.09 -35.10 -4.40
C LYS A 418 15.82 -33.61 -4.17
N ALA A 419 16.84 -32.84 -3.74
CA ALA A 419 16.70 -31.40 -3.58
C ALA A 419 16.59 -30.69 -4.94
N ILE A 420 17.39 -31.09 -5.91
CA ILE A 420 17.31 -30.61 -7.29
C ILE A 420 15.93 -30.89 -7.89
N ASP A 421 15.44 -32.13 -7.75
CA ASP A 421 14.12 -32.57 -8.26
C ASP A 421 12.98 -31.72 -7.68
N GLN A 422 13.00 -31.50 -6.37
CA GLN A 422 11.99 -30.65 -5.69
C GLN A 422 12.10 -29.18 -6.10
N THR A 423 13.33 -28.66 -6.21
CA THR A 423 13.57 -27.28 -6.69
C THR A 423 13.05 -27.11 -8.12
N ALA A 424 13.30 -28.07 -9.00
CA ALA A 424 12.88 -28.01 -10.40
C ALA A 424 11.37 -27.84 -10.60
N ILE A 425 10.57 -28.28 -9.65
CA ILE A 425 9.10 -28.14 -9.66
C ILE A 425 8.59 -27.01 -8.75
N GLY A 426 9.48 -26.17 -8.23
CA GLY A 426 9.13 -25.01 -7.40
C GLY A 426 8.65 -25.36 -6.00
N GLN A 427 9.22 -26.40 -5.41
CA GLN A 427 8.93 -26.92 -4.07
C GLN A 427 10.15 -26.81 -3.15
N LEU A 428 10.11 -27.45 -2.00
CA LEU A 428 11.16 -27.53 -0.97
C LEU A 428 11.50 -26.16 -0.38
N ASN A 429 12.51 -25.48 -0.92
CA ASN A 429 13.00 -24.21 -0.41
C ASN A 429 12.77 -23.03 -1.38
N VAL A 430 12.30 -23.34 -2.61
CA VAL A 430 12.05 -22.28 -3.60
C VAL A 430 10.99 -21.32 -3.12
N LYS A 431 11.33 -20.03 -3.10
CA LYS A 431 10.38 -18.96 -2.76
C LYS A 431 10.50 -17.82 -3.75
N LEU A 432 9.39 -17.48 -4.37
CA LEU A 432 9.24 -16.30 -5.23
C LEU A 432 8.01 -15.52 -4.81
N SER A 433 8.07 -14.20 -4.88
CA SER A 433 6.89 -13.37 -4.66
C SER A 433 5.99 -13.38 -5.89
N PRO A 434 4.67 -13.18 -5.74
CA PRO A 434 3.78 -12.95 -6.88
C PRO A 434 4.23 -11.79 -7.76
N LEU A 435 4.79 -10.73 -7.17
CA LEU A 435 5.36 -9.59 -7.89
C LEU A 435 6.54 -10.03 -8.77
N ALA A 436 7.46 -10.85 -8.25
CA ALA A 436 8.59 -11.38 -9.02
C ALA A 436 8.12 -12.27 -10.19
N ILE A 437 7.14 -13.13 -9.95
CA ILE A 437 6.54 -13.95 -11.00
C ILE A 437 5.86 -13.08 -12.07
N GLY A 438 5.16 -12.00 -11.66
CA GLY A 438 4.59 -11.02 -12.59
C GLY A 438 5.65 -10.34 -13.44
N ASN A 439 6.78 -9.95 -12.84
CA ASN A 439 7.92 -9.37 -13.55
C ASN A 439 8.54 -10.35 -14.57
N MET A 440 8.65 -11.62 -14.21
CA MET A 440 9.09 -12.67 -15.15
C MET A 440 8.17 -12.75 -16.37
N MET A 441 6.87 -12.77 -16.17
CA MET A 441 5.90 -12.81 -17.26
C MET A 441 5.94 -11.54 -18.12
N ALA A 442 6.12 -10.36 -17.49
CA ALA A 442 6.30 -9.09 -18.19
C ALA A 442 7.59 -9.10 -19.04
N THR A 443 8.70 -9.59 -18.49
CA THR A 443 9.98 -9.73 -19.18
C THR A 443 9.84 -10.63 -20.41
N ILE A 444 9.19 -11.79 -20.29
CA ILE A 444 8.94 -12.70 -21.40
C ILE A 444 8.01 -12.04 -22.43
N GLY A 445 6.92 -11.42 -22.01
CA GLY A 445 5.97 -10.70 -22.88
C GLY A 445 6.65 -9.60 -23.68
N ARG A 446 7.51 -8.79 -23.06
CA ARG A 446 8.25 -7.68 -23.66
C ARG A 446 9.35 -8.11 -24.65
N GLY A 447 9.68 -9.37 -24.70
CA GLY A 447 10.72 -9.87 -25.62
C GLY A 447 12.09 -10.08 -24.99
N GLY A 448 12.15 -10.13 -23.66
CA GLY A 448 13.31 -10.55 -22.87
C GLY A 448 14.05 -9.43 -22.14
N GLU A 449 13.70 -8.18 -22.34
CA GLU A 449 14.29 -7.06 -21.59
C GLU A 449 13.77 -7.07 -20.14
N ALA A 450 14.63 -7.34 -19.18
CA ALA A 450 14.30 -7.31 -17.76
C ALA A 450 14.34 -5.88 -17.22
N LYS A 451 13.28 -5.46 -16.53
CA LYS A 451 13.16 -4.12 -15.92
C LYS A 451 12.74 -4.24 -14.46
N GLY A 452 13.07 -3.21 -13.66
CA GLY A 452 12.56 -3.05 -12.31
C GLY A 452 11.09 -2.61 -12.33
N VAL A 453 10.27 -3.15 -11.41
CA VAL A 453 8.85 -2.79 -11.31
C VAL A 453 8.69 -1.49 -10.55
N LYS A 454 8.06 -0.49 -11.15
CA LYS A 454 7.71 0.79 -10.50
C LYS A 454 6.27 0.77 -10.02
N VAL A 455 6.06 1.34 -8.84
CA VAL A 455 4.72 1.65 -8.30
C VAL A 455 4.53 3.15 -8.09
N VAL A 456 5.61 3.92 -8.10
CA VAL A 456 5.59 5.39 -8.05
C VAL A 456 6.32 5.93 -9.27
N SER A 457 5.65 6.82 -10.00
CA SER A 457 6.23 7.51 -11.16
C SER A 457 6.91 8.81 -10.78
N ASP A 458 6.27 9.60 -9.90
CA ASP A 458 6.72 10.94 -9.56
C ASP A 458 6.43 11.29 -8.10
N ILE A 459 7.21 12.20 -7.55
CA ILE A 459 6.86 13.00 -6.39
C ILE A 459 6.56 14.40 -6.90
N LEU A 460 5.42 14.95 -6.50
CA LEU A 460 4.94 16.26 -6.95
C LEU A 460 4.91 17.23 -5.77
N TYR A 461 5.10 18.50 -6.04
CA TYR A 461 4.69 19.56 -5.13
C TYR A 461 3.16 19.64 -5.05
N ARG A 462 2.63 20.24 -3.99
CA ARG A 462 1.18 20.43 -3.79
C ARG A 462 0.48 21.11 -4.97
N ASN A 463 1.17 22.00 -5.67
CA ASN A 463 0.66 22.70 -6.85
C ASN A 463 0.68 21.85 -8.14
N GLY A 464 1.06 20.58 -8.04
CA GLY A 464 1.12 19.62 -9.16
C GLY A 464 2.39 19.68 -10.00
N THR A 465 3.35 20.58 -9.70
CA THR A 465 4.63 20.58 -10.42
C THR A 465 5.52 19.45 -9.92
N THR A 466 6.35 18.89 -10.79
CA THR A 466 7.20 17.75 -10.48
C THR A 466 8.36 18.15 -9.56
N PHE A 467 8.46 17.47 -8.41
CA PHE A 467 9.62 17.54 -7.53
C PHE A 467 10.70 16.54 -7.96
N LEU A 468 10.30 15.28 -8.26
CA LEU A 468 11.19 14.20 -8.66
C LEU A 468 10.45 13.21 -9.56
N SER A 469 11.12 12.66 -10.59
CA SER A 469 10.62 11.55 -11.41
C SER A 469 11.52 10.31 -11.27
N PHE A 470 10.89 9.13 -11.13
CA PHE A 470 11.59 7.85 -11.05
C PHE A 470 11.83 7.29 -12.45
N LYS A 471 13.11 7.16 -12.81
CA LYS A 471 13.53 6.60 -14.10
C LYS A 471 13.32 5.09 -14.14
N GLU A 472 13.19 4.55 -15.34
CA GLU A 472 13.20 3.10 -15.54
C GLU A 472 14.59 2.51 -15.20
N ILE A 473 14.59 1.31 -14.63
CA ILE A 473 15.80 0.53 -14.37
C ILE A 473 15.72 -0.69 -15.27
N SER A 474 16.71 -0.87 -16.14
CA SER A 474 16.86 -2.05 -17.01
C SER A 474 18.09 -2.83 -16.59
N HIS A 475 18.03 -4.15 -16.74
CA HIS A 475 19.14 -5.05 -16.51
C HIS A 475 19.87 -5.35 -17.82
N ASP A 476 21.20 -5.44 -17.75
CA ASP A 476 22.04 -5.60 -18.96
C ASP A 476 22.02 -7.03 -19.51
N GLU A 477 21.80 -8.04 -18.66
CA GLU A 477 21.81 -9.44 -19.06
C GLU A 477 20.41 -9.93 -19.46
N ASN A 478 20.24 -10.27 -20.72
CA ASN A 478 18.97 -10.70 -21.28
C ASN A 478 19.07 -12.06 -21.98
N LEU A 479 17.97 -12.82 -22.00
CA LEU A 479 17.84 -14.01 -22.82
C LEU A 479 17.81 -13.66 -24.32
N SER A 480 18.32 -14.55 -25.15
CA SER A 480 18.28 -14.35 -26.61
C SER A 480 16.83 -14.28 -27.11
N LYS A 481 16.59 -13.49 -28.17
CA LYS A 481 15.27 -13.39 -28.82
C LYS A 481 14.68 -14.73 -29.25
N ASN A 482 15.53 -15.71 -29.61
CA ASN A 482 15.07 -17.03 -30.02
C ASN A 482 14.56 -17.83 -28.82
N VAL A 483 15.28 -17.78 -27.70
CA VAL A 483 14.85 -18.40 -26.43
C VAL A 483 13.52 -17.83 -25.99
N ILE A 484 13.38 -16.50 -25.99
CA ILE A 484 12.13 -15.82 -25.61
C ILE A 484 10.96 -16.25 -26.51
N LYS A 485 11.15 -16.28 -27.82
CA LYS A 485 10.10 -16.74 -28.76
C LYS A 485 9.68 -18.19 -28.49
N SER A 486 10.64 -19.08 -28.16
CA SER A 486 10.32 -20.45 -27.78
C SER A 486 9.54 -20.51 -26.47
N LEU A 487 9.91 -19.70 -25.46
CA LEU A 487 9.16 -19.58 -24.21
C LEU A 487 7.73 -19.07 -24.44
N GLN A 488 7.57 -18.01 -25.23
CA GLN A 488 6.25 -17.45 -25.56
C GLN A 488 5.34 -18.51 -26.21
N LYS A 489 5.88 -19.29 -27.19
CA LYS A 489 5.13 -20.38 -27.81
C LYS A 489 4.76 -21.48 -26.81
N SER A 490 5.67 -21.85 -25.92
CA SER A 490 5.42 -22.88 -24.90
C SER A 490 4.37 -22.39 -23.87
N LEU A 491 4.42 -21.13 -23.45
CA LEU A 491 3.40 -20.52 -22.58
C LEU A 491 2.03 -20.46 -23.24
N ARG A 492 1.98 -20.19 -24.57
CA ARG A 492 0.72 -20.24 -25.32
C ARG A 492 0.16 -21.67 -25.39
N GLU A 493 1.01 -22.68 -25.57
CA GLU A 493 0.59 -24.08 -25.62
C GLU A 493 -0.08 -24.54 -24.32
N VAL A 494 0.34 -24.05 -23.15
CA VAL A 494 -0.31 -24.35 -21.88
C VAL A 494 -1.82 -24.00 -21.91
N VAL A 495 -2.17 -22.90 -22.61
CA VAL A 495 -3.55 -22.45 -22.74
C VAL A 495 -4.29 -23.15 -23.89
N VAL A 496 -3.60 -23.49 -25.00
CA VAL A 496 -4.22 -24.11 -26.18
C VAL A 496 -4.53 -25.59 -25.96
N SER A 497 -3.57 -26.35 -25.44
CA SER A 497 -3.67 -27.81 -25.31
C SER A 497 -3.30 -28.34 -23.92
N GLY A 498 -2.83 -27.49 -23.04
CA GLY A 498 -2.31 -27.84 -21.72
C GLY A 498 -3.28 -27.63 -20.57
N THR A 499 -2.70 -27.41 -19.40
CA THR A 499 -3.42 -27.29 -18.11
C THR A 499 -4.29 -26.05 -17.97
N GLY A 500 -4.12 -25.03 -18.81
CA GLY A 500 -4.94 -23.82 -18.84
C GLY A 500 -6.12 -23.86 -19.81
N ASN A 501 -6.23 -24.90 -20.65
CA ASN A 501 -7.18 -24.96 -21.78
C ASN A 501 -8.63 -24.77 -21.32
N ALA A 502 -9.07 -25.50 -20.32
CA ALA A 502 -10.47 -25.52 -19.89
C ALA A 502 -11.02 -24.16 -19.42
N TYR A 503 -10.13 -23.24 -19.02
CA TYR A 503 -10.53 -21.97 -18.40
C TYR A 503 -10.21 -20.73 -19.24
N LEU A 504 -9.19 -20.82 -20.10
CA LEU A 504 -8.58 -19.63 -20.71
C LEU A 504 -8.54 -19.67 -22.24
N ASN A 505 -8.82 -20.81 -22.87
CA ASN A 505 -8.76 -20.93 -24.33
C ASN A 505 -9.86 -20.14 -25.05
N ASP A 506 -11.04 -20.06 -24.44
CA ASP A 506 -12.21 -19.42 -25.03
C ASP A 506 -12.37 -17.93 -24.66
N LEU A 507 -11.32 -17.32 -24.11
CA LEU A 507 -11.32 -15.89 -23.82
C LEU A 507 -11.31 -15.07 -25.12
N PRO A 508 -11.92 -13.86 -25.13
CA PRO A 508 -11.95 -12.98 -26.30
C PRO A 508 -10.56 -12.51 -26.73
N ILE A 509 -9.58 -12.60 -25.83
CA ILE A 509 -8.19 -12.24 -26.01
C ILE A 509 -7.31 -13.46 -25.78
N GLN A 510 -6.36 -13.71 -26.66
CA GLN A 510 -5.43 -14.82 -26.51
C GLN A 510 -4.48 -14.58 -25.34
N VAL A 511 -4.39 -15.56 -24.46
CA VAL A 511 -3.53 -15.55 -23.27
C VAL A 511 -2.40 -16.54 -23.43
N ALA A 512 -1.22 -16.23 -22.92
CA ALA A 512 -0.11 -17.15 -22.71
C ALA A 512 0.25 -17.18 -21.23
N GLY A 513 0.51 -18.35 -20.65
CA GLY A 513 0.82 -18.42 -19.22
C GLY A 513 1.13 -19.81 -18.72
N LYS A 514 1.39 -19.92 -17.42
CA LYS A 514 1.72 -21.16 -16.75
C LYS A 514 0.91 -21.32 -15.47
N SER A 515 0.35 -22.49 -15.30
CA SER A 515 -0.29 -22.91 -14.05
C SER A 515 0.72 -23.38 -13.03
N GLY A 516 0.41 -23.18 -11.76
CA GLY A 516 1.17 -23.71 -10.62
C GLY A 516 0.26 -24.32 -9.57
N THR A 517 0.73 -25.40 -8.97
CA THR A 517 0.19 -25.96 -7.74
C THR A 517 1.38 -26.30 -6.87
N ALA A 518 1.40 -25.79 -5.63
CA ALA A 518 2.42 -26.07 -4.65
C ALA A 518 1.80 -26.69 -3.41
N GLU A 519 2.15 -27.94 -3.11
CA GLU A 519 1.64 -28.68 -1.96
C GLU A 519 2.32 -28.21 -0.66
N LEU A 520 1.55 -28.11 0.42
CA LEU A 520 2.01 -27.68 1.74
C LEU A 520 1.94 -28.84 2.74
N GLY A 521 3.11 -29.47 2.99
CA GLY A 521 3.27 -30.53 4.01
C GLY A 521 2.76 -31.91 3.58
N GLU A 522 3.12 -32.94 4.36
CA GLU A 522 2.75 -34.34 4.10
C GLU A 522 1.35 -34.68 4.64
N ASP A 523 0.90 -34.01 5.71
CA ASP A 523 -0.32 -34.37 6.45
C ASP A 523 -1.53 -33.45 6.23
N VAL A 524 -1.37 -32.33 5.52
CA VAL A 524 -2.43 -31.36 5.32
C VAL A 524 -2.61 -31.12 3.83
N SER A 525 -3.80 -31.44 3.32
CA SER A 525 -4.17 -31.24 1.92
C SER A 525 -4.41 -29.76 1.58
N TYR A 526 -3.44 -28.91 1.91
CA TYR A 526 -3.41 -27.52 1.48
C TYR A 526 -2.45 -27.37 0.30
N ASP A 527 -2.84 -26.56 -0.64
CA ASP A 527 -1.96 -26.16 -1.74
C ASP A 527 -2.06 -24.65 -2.04
N HIS A 528 -1.06 -24.13 -2.73
CA HIS A 528 -1.14 -22.82 -3.38
C HIS A 528 -1.50 -23.05 -4.84
N GLN A 529 -2.56 -22.41 -5.31
CA GLN A 529 -2.94 -22.42 -6.71
C GLN A 529 -2.51 -21.12 -7.38
N TRP A 530 -1.78 -21.23 -8.47
CA TRP A 530 -1.27 -20.11 -9.25
C TRP A 530 -1.74 -20.19 -10.69
N PHE A 531 -2.01 -19.04 -11.27
CA PHE A 531 -1.91 -18.83 -12.71
C PHE A 531 -1.16 -17.52 -12.98
N ALA A 532 -0.08 -17.62 -13.77
CA ALA A 532 0.75 -16.49 -14.17
C ALA A 532 0.86 -16.44 -15.67
N GLY A 533 0.63 -15.30 -16.28
CA GLY A 533 0.65 -15.16 -17.72
C GLY A 533 0.66 -13.73 -18.20
N TYR A 534 0.57 -13.57 -19.51
CA TYR A 534 0.49 -12.27 -20.17
C TYR A 534 -0.52 -12.30 -21.31
N PHE A 535 -1.02 -11.14 -21.67
CA PHE A 535 -1.99 -10.97 -22.73
C PHE A 535 -2.00 -9.53 -23.30
N PRO A 536 -2.50 -9.32 -24.57
CA PRO A 536 -2.74 -10.34 -25.58
C PRO A 536 -1.47 -11.10 -25.96
N TYR A 537 -1.58 -12.35 -26.44
CA TYR A 537 -0.41 -13.16 -26.84
C TYR A 537 0.40 -12.52 -27.97
N ASP A 538 -0.29 -12.05 -29.02
CA ASP A 538 0.35 -11.52 -30.24
C ASP A 538 0.90 -10.09 -30.06
N SER A 539 0.36 -9.33 -29.11
CA SER A 539 0.73 -7.94 -28.79
C SER A 539 0.66 -7.72 -27.28
N PRO A 540 1.64 -8.25 -26.52
CA PRO A 540 1.59 -8.27 -25.07
C PRO A 540 1.49 -6.86 -24.46
N GLN A 541 0.46 -6.64 -23.63
CA GLN A 541 0.21 -5.37 -22.94
C GLN A 541 0.29 -5.53 -21.42
N TYR A 542 -0.25 -6.63 -20.87
CA TYR A 542 -0.34 -6.86 -19.45
C TYR A 542 0.22 -8.22 -19.04
N ALA A 543 0.98 -8.24 -17.96
CA ALA A 543 1.33 -9.45 -17.23
C ALA A 543 0.48 -9.53 -15.97
N LEU A 544 -0.16 -10.66 -15.75
CA LEU A 544 -1.06 -10.90 -14.61
C LEU A 544 -0.66 -12.18 -13.88
N VAL A 545 -0.61 -12.08 -12.57
CA VAL A 545 -0.49 -13.23 -11.67
C VAL A 545 -1.70 -13.25 -10.77
N VAL A 546 -2.34 -14.38 -10.62
CA VAL A 546 -3.38 -14.62 -9.62
C VAL A 546 -2.97 -15.83 -8.78
N VAL A 547 -3.13 -15.71 -7.47
CA VAL A 547 -2.81 -16.78 -6.52
C VAL A 547 -3.88 -16.93 -5.46
N ASP A 548 -4.23 -18.19 -5.15
CA ASP A 548 -5.08 -18.62 -4.03
C ASP A 548 -4.20 -19.47 -3.10
N PHE A 549 -3.87 -18.92 -1.93
CA PHE A 549 -2.97 -19.53 -0.96
C PHE A 549 -3.71 -20.43 0.02
N GLU A 550 -3.04 -21.51 0.43
CA GLU A 550 -3.52 -22.44 1.48
C GLU A 550 -4.95 -22.95 1.20
N ARG A 551 -5.22 -23.29 -0.04
CA ARG A 551 -6.50 -23.81 -0.50
C ARG A 551 -6.75 -25.20 0.04
N LYS A 552 -7.93 -25.45 0.61
CA LYS A 552 -8.37 -26.77 1.15
C LYS A 552 -9.08 -27.64 0.12
N GLU A 553 -9.79 -26.99 -0.81
CA GLU A 553 -10.65 -27.65 -1.79
C GLU A 553 -10.06 -27.53 -3.19
N LYS A 554 -10.28 -28.51 -4.05
CA LYS A 554 -9.85 -28.50 -5.46
C LYS A 554 -10.76 -27.57 -6.30
N GLN A 555 -10.84 -26.31 -5.92
CA GLN A 555 -11.48 -25.26 -6.73
C GLN A 555 -10.42 -24.55 -7.57
N TYR A 556 -10.82 -24.03 -8.72
CA TYR A 556 -9.89 -23.41 -9.67
C TYR A 556 -10.00 -21.87 -9.68
N ARG A 557 -10.12 -21.28 -8.48
CA ARG A 557 -10.38 -19.86 -8.26
C ARG A 557 -9.37 -18.94 -8.92
N ALA A 558 -8.07 -19.30 -8.89
CA ALA A 558 -7.04 -18.49 -9.54
C ALA A 558 -7.22 -18.40 -11.07
N TYR A 559 -7.71 -19.45 -11.72
CA TYR A 559 -8.01 -19.41 -13.16
C TYR A 559 -9.27 -18.61 -13.45
N GLU A 560 -10.32 -18.75 -12.63
CA GLU A 560 -11.57 -18.03 -12.77
C GLU A 560 -11.36 -16.52 -12.59
N ALA A 561 -10.65 -16.11 -11.52
CA ALA A 561 -10.29 -14.72 -11.28
C ALA A 561 -9.43 -14.17 -12.44
N PHE A 562 -8.41 -14.92 -12.89
CA PHE A 562 -7.59 -14.50 -14.03
C PHE A 562 -8.45 -14.27 -15.29
N ALA A 563 -9.36 -15.20 -15.60
CA ALA A 563 -10.26 -15.09 -16.75
C ALA A 563 -11.20 -13.88 -16.63
N THR A 564 -11.76 -13.62 -15.44
CA THR A 564 -12.61 -12.47 -15.17
C THR A 564 -11.84 -11.17 -15.38
N ILE A 565 -10.66 -11.03 -14.80
CA ILE A 565 -9.81 -9.84 -14.94
C ILE A 565 -9.50 -9.56 -16.42
N VAL A 566 -9.13 -10.60 -17.20
CA VAL A 566 -8.86 -10.44 -18.63
C VAL A 566 -10.10 -9.95 -19.39
N LYS A 567 -11.27 -10.48 -19.08
CA LYS A 567 -12.55 -10.02 -19.69
C LYS A 567 -12.83 -8.56 -19.35
N ASP A 568 -12.72 -8.18 -18.11
CA ASP A 568 -13.05 -6.83 -17.62
C ASP A 568 -12.16 -5.75 -18.23
N LEU A 569 -10.87 -6.05 -18.42
CA LEU A 569 -9.93 -5.13 -19.05
C LEU A 569 -10.25 -4.83 -20.52
N TYR A 570 -10.87 -5.77 -21.26
CA TYR A 570 -11.14 -5.61 -22.70
C TYR A 570 -12.63 -5.49 -23.06
N GLN A 571 -13.56 -5.79 -22.17
CA GLN A 571 -15.01 -5.57 -22.42
C GLN A 571 -15.44 -4.13 -22.13
N ASN A 572 -14.76 -3.42 -21.24
CA ASN A 572 -15.07 -2.04 -20.88
C ASN A 572 -14.45 -0.99 -21.83
N GLU A 573 -13.70 -1.40 -22.84
CA GLU A 573 -13.17 -0.53 -23.91
C GLU A 573 -14.08 -0.42 -25.15
N ARG A 574 -15.25 -1.08 -25.14
CA ARG A 574 -16.31 -0.97 -26.14
C ARG A 574 -17.52 -0.21 -25.56
#